data_1ed84fa7a11f039f67a90dedef3fdde4
#
_entry.id   1ed84fa7a11f039f67a90dedef3fdde4
#
_cell.length_a   1.000
_cell.length_b   1.000
_cell.length_c   1.000
_cell.angle_alpha   90.00
_cell.angle_beta   90.00
_cell.angle_gamma   90.00
#
_symmetry.space_group_name_H-M   'P 1'
#
loop_
_entity.id
_entity.type
_entity.pdbx_description
1 polymer ?
#
loop_
_entity_poly.entity_id
_entity_poly.type
_entity_poly.pdbx_seq_one_letter_code
_entity_poly.pdbx_strand_id
1 'polypeptide(L)'
;MSRAYVALGSNVGDRPKHMQSAVDGLGAAVGVEVVAVSRVYETAPVGGPPQDAYLNAVVAIETDLDPYALLALAQRTEQDAQRVRAERWGPRTLDVDVLLYDDVRLADPDLTLPHPRMWERGFVLAPLRDVAPALVDAQAAWEGVHEAAVILHIPWRNNSAPSP
;
A
#
# COMPACT_ATOMS: atom_id res chain seq x y z
N MET A 1 -0.78 11.49 -16.76
CA MET A 1 -0.75 10.49 -15.67
C MET A 1 -1.04 11.16 -14.35
N SER A 2 -1.70 10.44 -13.48
CA SER A 2 -2.03 10.93 -12.13
C SER A 2 -1.14 10.31 -11.10
N ARG A 3 -0.86 11.04 -10.00
CA ARG A 3 -0.13 10.54 -8.85
C ARG A 3 -1.11 9.98 -7.83
N ALA A 4 -0.92 8.73 -7.46
CA ALA A 4 -1.71 8.09 -6.42
C ALA A 4 -0.81 7.47 -5.35
N TYR A 5 -1.36 7.32 -4.16
CA TYR A 5 -0.69 6.70 -3.02
C TYR A 5 -1.54 5.55 -2.52
N VAL A 6 -0.91 4.39 -2.38
CA VAL A 6 -1.57 3.14 -2.01
C VAL A 6 -0.90 2.59 -0.76
N ALA A 7 -1.71 2.31 0.26
CA ALA A 7 -1.23 1.68 1.49
C ALA A 7 -1.26 0.17 1.37
N LEU A 8 -0.23 -0.48 1.88
CA LEU A 8 -0.10 -1.92 1.98
C LEU A 8 0.03 -2.32 3.43
N GLY A 9 -0.64 -3.41 3.82
CA GLY A 9 -0.55 -3.97 5.16
C GLY A 9 -0.63 -5.48 5.14
N SER A 10 0.14 -6.14 6.00
CA SER A 10 0.14 -7.59 6.15
C SER A 10 0.44 -7.98 7.60
N ASN A 11 -0.34 -8.91 8.16
CA ASN A 11 -0.10 -9.41 9.52
C ASN A 11 -0.07 -10.94 9.62
N VAL A 12 -0.04 -11.64 8.49
CA VAL A 12 -0.12 -13.10 8.49
C VAL A 12 0.87 -13.70 7.50
N GLY A 13 1.51 -14.79 7.91
CA GLY A 13 2.41 -15.56 7.08
C GLY A 13 3.72 -14.86 6.80
N ASP A 14 4.24 -15.03 5.62
CA ASP A 14 5.45 -14.33 5.15
C ASP A 14 5.09 -12.91 4.74
N ARG A 15 4.96 -12.04 5.75
CA ARG A 15 4.53 -10.65 5.58
C ARG A 15 5.40 -9.87 4.57
N PRO A 16 6.74 -9.92 4.65
CA PRO A 16 7.58 -9.22 3.68
C PRO A 16 7.35 -9.69 2.25
N LYS A 17 7.19 -11.00 2.04
CA LYS A 17 6.94 -11.57 0.72
C LYS A 17 5.59 -11.15 0.17
N HIS A 18 4.54 -11.14 1.00
CA HIS A 18 3.22 -10.67 0.58
C HIS A 18 3.24 -9.21 0.17
N MET A 19 3.94 -8.38 0.92
CA MET A 19 4.07 -6.96 0.60
C MET A 19 4.86 -6.72 -0.68
N GLN A 20 5.98 -7.43 -0.87
CA GLN A 20 6.75 -7.33 -2.12
C GLN A 20 5.94 -7.80 -3.32
N SER A 21 5.18 -8.88 -3.17
CA SER A 21 4.28 -9.37 -4.23
C SER A 21 3.22 -8.33 -4.60
N ALA A 22 2.72 -7.57 -3.63
CA ALA A 22 1.78 -6.49 -3.89
C ALA A 22 2.42 -5.36 -4.70
N VAL A 23 3.63 -4.94 -4.33
CA VAL A 23 4.40 -3.93 -5.06
C VAL A 23 4.64 -4.39 -6.51
N ASP A 24 5.05 -5.63 -6.68
CA ASP A 24 5.31 -6.22 -8.00
C ASP A 24 4.04 -6.29 -8.83
N GLY A 25 2.93 -6.71 -8.23
CA GLY A 25 1.63 -6.78 -8.89
C GLY A 25 1.12 -5.43 -9.35
N LEU A 26 1.26 -4.39 -8.54
CA LEU A 26 0.92 -3.03 -8.92
C LEU A 26 1.80 -2.56 -10.08
N GLY A 27 3.10 -2.80 -10.00
CA GLY A 27 4.05 -2.38 -11.03
C GLY A 27 3.90 -3.13 -12.36
N ALA A 28 3.36 -4.34 -12.34
CA ALA A 28 3.10 -5.14 -13.54
C ALA A 28 1.81 -4.75 -14.26
N ALA A 29 0.92 -4.02 -13.60
CA ALA A 29 -0.36 -3.64 -14.21
C ALA A 29 -0.16 -2.62 -15.32
N VAL A 30 -0.93 -2.79 -16.41
CA VAL A 30 -0.93 -1.83 -17.52
C VAL A 30 -1.46 -0.49 -17.01
N GLY A 31 -0.76 0.59 -17.35
CA GLY A 31 -1.14 1.94 -16.93
C GLY A 31 -0.70 2.32 -15.53
N VAL A 32 0.16 1.53 -14.90
CA VAL A 32 0.71 1.81 -13.57
C VAL A 32 2.23 1.75 -13.58
N GLU A 33 2.85 2.75 -12.98
CA GLU A 33 4.28 2.78 -12.70
C GLU A 33 4.51 3.04 -11.22
N VAL A 34 5.22 2.14 -10.55
CA VAL A 34 5.66 2.36 -9.17
C VAL A 34 6.85 3.31 -9.19
N VAL A 35 6.69 4.50 -8.61
CA VAL A 35 7.74 5.54 -8.65
C VAL A 35 8.48 5.66 -7.33
N ALA A 36 7.87 5.26 -6.22
CA ALA A 36 8.54 5.24 -4.92
C ALA A 36 7.88 4.22 -4.00
N VAL A 37 8.65 3.65 -3.10
CA VAL A 37 8.18 2.75 -2.06
C VAL A 37 8.74 3.24 -0.73
N SER A 38 7.90 3.32 0.29
CA SER A 38 8.31 3.76 1.62
C SER A 38 9.17 2.71 2.32
N ARG A 39 9.77 3.11 3.44
CA ARG A 39 10.22 2.15 4.44
C ARG A 39 9.03 1.37 4.97
N VAL A 40 9.29 0.21 5.54
CA VAL A 40 8.27 -0.65 6.16
C VAL A 40 8.23 -0.37 7.65
N TYR A 41 7.03 -0.24 8.19
CA TYR A 41 6.80 0.03 9.61
C TYR A 41 6.04 -1.12 10.24
N GLU A 42 6.39 -1.45 11.46
CA GLU A 42 5.73 -2.48 12.24
C GLU A 42 4.86 -1.84 13.32
N THR A 43 3.62 -2.31 13.44
CA THR A 43 2.68 -1.84 14.46
C THR A 43 2.08 -3.02 15.19
N ALA A 44 2.08 -2.96 16.53
CA ALA A 44 1.41 -3.96 17.33
C ALA A 44 -0.11 -3.85 17.14
N PRO A 45 -0.84 -4.99 17.09
CA PRO A 45 -2.29 -4.96 17.08
C PRO A 45 -2.82 -4.36 18.38
N VAL A 46 -3.82 -3.47 18.26
CA VAL A 46 -4.46 -2.84 19.41
C VAL A 46 -5.70 -3.64 19.77
N GLY A 47 -5.66 -4.35 20.89
CA GLY A 47 -6.76 -5.16 21.41
C GLY A 47 -6.98 -6.48 20.64
N GLY A 48 -7.91 -7.30 21.12
CA GLY A 48 -8.24 -8.58 20.52
C GLY A 48 -7.28 -9.72 20.87
N PRO A 49 -7.44 -10.90 20.23
CA PRO A 49 -6.59 -12.05 20.50
C PRO A 49 -5.13 -11.77 20.08
N PRO A 50 -4.17 -12.51 20.65
CA PRO A 50 -2.77 -12.38 20.22
C PRO A 50 -2.63 -12.60 18.73
N GLN A 51 -2.12 -11.59 18.02
CA GLN A 51 -1.86 -11.61 16.60
C GLN A 51 -0.45 -11.09 16.35
N ASP A 52 0.15 -11.50 15.23
CA ASP A 52 1.38 -10.90 14.78
C ASP A 52 1.21 -9.42 14.49
N ALA A 53 2.25 -8.66 14.69
CA ALA A 53 2.25 -7.24 14.35
C ALA A 53 2.03 -7.05 12.84
N TYR A 54 1.36 -5.94 12.48
CA TYR A 54 1.23 -5.55 11.09
C TYR A 54 2.53 -4.97 10.56
N LEU A 55 2.86 -5.32 9.31
CA LEU A 55 3.80 -4.55 8.51
C LEU A 55 3.02 -3.62 7.60
N ASN A 56 3.43 -2.37 7.54
CA ASN A 56 2.75 -1.32 6.78
C ASN A 56 3.75 -0.56 5.91
N ALA A 57 3.33 -0.21 4.70
CA ALA A 57 4.10 0.60 3.77
C ALA A 57 3.15 1.42 2.89
N VAL A 58 3.69 2.42 2.22
CA VAL A 58 2.97 3.19 1.20
C VAL A 58 3.77 3.19 -0.09
N VAL A 59 3.07 3.01 -1.19
CA VAL A 59 3.61 3.02 -2.54
C VAL A 59 3.08 4.26 -3.26
N ALA A 60 3.97 5.00 -3.88
CA ALA A 60 3.62 6.09 -4.78
C ALA A 60 3.63 5.57 -6.21
N ILE A 61 2.57 5.83 -6.94
CA ILE A 61 2.43 5.40 -8.33
C ILE A 61 2.08 6.56 -9.24
N GLU A 62 2.50 6.47 -10.50
CA GLU A 62 1.95 7.22 -11.62
C GLU A 62 1.02 6.30 -12.39
N THR A 63 -0.17 6.79 -12.72
CA THR A 63 -1.17 5.92 -13.34
C THR A 63 -2.04 6.64 -14.36
N ASP A 64 -2.40 5.91 -15.42
CA ASP A 64 -3.42 6.31 -16.39
C ASP A 64 -4.81 5.77 -16.02
N LEU A 65 -4.88 4.90 -15.02
CA LEU A 65 -6.16 4.37 -14.53
C LEU A 65 -6.95 5.47 -13.83
N ASP A 66 -8.26 5.49 -14.03
CA ASP A 66 -9.13 6.33 -13.21
C ASP A 66 -9.22 5.78 -11.77
N PRO A 67 -9.76 6.52 -10.81
CA PRO A 67 -9.80 6.08 -9.42
C PRO A 67 -10.52 4.73 -9.22
N TYR A 68 -11.58 4.46 -9.94
CA TYR A 68 -12.33 3.20 -9.81
C TYR A 68 -11.58 2.01 -10.42
N ALA A 69 -10.89 2.22 -11.53
CA ALA A 69 -10.02 1.20 -12.11
C ALA A 69 -8.84 0.88 -11.18
N LEU A 70 -8.30 1.90 -10.51
CA LEU A 70 -7.25 1.69 -9.50
C LEU A 70 -7.78 0.93 -8.29
N LEU A 71 -9.00 1.23 -7.83
CA LEU A 71 -9.64 0.46 -6.77
C LEU A 71 -9.80 -1.02 -7.16
N ALA A 72 -10.24 -1.28 -8.38
CA ALA A 72 -10.38 -2.65 -8.89
C ALA A 72 -9.02 -3.38 -8.91
N LEU A 73 -7.95 -2.69 -9.29
CA LEU A 73 -6.60 -3.26 -9.24
C LEU A 73 -6.16 -3.57 -7.82
N ALA A 74 -6.43 -2.67 -6.87
CA ALA A 74 -6.13 -2.90 -5.45
C ALA A 74 -6.85 -4.14 -4.93
N GLN A 75 -8.12 -4.28 -5.25
CA GLN A 75 -8.93 -5.45 -4.85
C GLN A 75 -8.41 -6.75 -5.47
N ARG A 76 -8.02 -6.74 -6.74
CA ARG A 76 -7.41 -7.91 -7.38
C ARG A 76 -6.09 -8.29 -6.75
N THR A 77 -5.28 -7.31 -6.38
CA THR A 77 -4.00 -7.53 -5.71
C THR A 77 -4.20 -8.22 -4.35
N GLU A 78 -5.21 -7.79 -3.58
CA GLU A 78 -5.58 -8.47 -2.34
C GLU A 78 -6.05 -9.91 -2.59
N GLN A 79 -6.91 -10.12 -3.57
CA GLN A 79 -7.46 -11.43 -3.91
C GLN A 79 -6.37 -12.41 -4.36
N ASP A 80 -5.42 -11.94 -5.16
CA ASP A 80 -4.31 -12.77 -5.63
C ASP A 80 -3.43 -13.23 -4.46
N ALA A 81 -3.21 -12.38 -3.46
CA ALA A 81 -2.49 -12.76 -2.24
C ALA A 81 -3.25 -13.81 -1.41
N GLN A 82 -4.57 -13.76 -1.40
CA GLN A 82 -5.40 -14.72 -0.67
C GLN A 82 -5.51 -16.09 -1.38
N ARG A 83 -5.44 -16.12 -2.71
CA ARG A 83 -5.52 -17.37 -3.49
C ARG A 83 -4.31 -18.28 -3.27
N VAL A 84 -3.19 -17.76 -2.89
CA VAL A 84 -1.99 -18.55 -2.56
C VAL A 84 -2.19 -19.32 -1.26
N ARG A 85 -3.24 -19.00 -0.48
CA ARG A 85 -3.61 -19.70 0.75
C ARG A 85 -4.95 -20.38 0.60
N ALA A 86 -4.96 -21.71 0.77
CA ALA A 86 -6.14 -22.55 0.67
C ALA A 86 -7.09 -22.44 1.87
N GLU A 87 -6.93 -21.47 2.78
CA GLU A 87 -7.76 -21.35 3.97
C GLU A 87 -8.83 -20.27 3.81
N ARG A 88 -10.06 -20.72 3.79
CA ARG A 88 -11.28 -19.94 3.55
C ARG A 88 -11.59 -18.88 4.60
N TRP A 89 -10.96 -18.91 5.79
CA TRP A 89 -11.35 -18.12 6.96
C TRP A 89 -10.15 -17.56 7.72
N GLY A 90 -8.98 -17.50 7.09
CA GLY A 90 -7.78 -16.92 7.69
C GLY A 90 -7.84 -15.40 7.76
N PRO A 91 -7.10 -14.78 8.69
CA PRO A 91 -6.90 -13.34 8.69
C PRO A 91 -6.32 -12.89 7.35
N ARG A 92 -6.61 -11.64 6.96
CA ARG A 92 -6.19 -11.09 5.67
C ARG A 92 -4.68 -11.07 5.57
N THR A 93 -4.14 -11.74 4.54
CA THR A 93 -2.71 -11.77 4.27
C THR A 93 -2.18 -10.45 3.74
N LEU A 94 -3.05 -9.67 3.12
CA LEU A 94 -2.70 -8.40 2.49
C LEU A 94 -3.92 -7.49 2.43
N ASP A 95 -3.73 -6.24 2.87
CA ASP A 95 -4.65 -5.14 2.63
C ASP A 95 -4.01 -4.16 1.65
N VAL A 96 -4.77 -3.71 0.66
CA VAL A 96 -4.33 -2.72 -0.33
C VAL A 96 -5.40 -1.63 -0.41
N ASP A 97 -5.07 -0.44 0.08
CA ASP A 97 -6.01 0.68 0.16
C ASP A 97 -5.53 1.87 -0.66
N VAL A 98 -6.39 2.40 -1.51
CA VAL A 98 -6.12 3.67 -2.20
C VAL A 98 -6.30 4.81 -1.21
N LEU A 99 -5.24 5.58 -0.98
CA LEU A 99 -5.24 6.68 -0.01
C LEU A 99 -5.59 8.02 -0.67
N LEU A 100 -4.89 8.33 -1.74
CA LEU A 100 -4.95 9.61 -2.44
C LEU A 100 -4.82 9.37 -3.94
N TYR A 101 -5.48 10.23 -4.72
CA TYR A 101 -5.39 10.24 -6.17
C TYR A 101 -5.39 11.70 -6.61
N ASP A 102 -4.22 12.27 -6.90
CA ASP A 102 -4.04 13.71 -7.11
C ASP A 102 -4.78 14.51 -6.03
N ASP A 103 -5.55 15.52 -6.41
CA ASP A 103 -6.43 16.31 -5.53
C ASP A 103 -7.91 15.89 -5.64
N VAL A 104 -8.18 14.72 -6.20
CA VAL A 104 -9.54 14.19 -6.39
C VAL A 104 -10.23 13.96 -5.06
N ARG A 105 -11.46 14.40 -4.95
CA ARG A 105 -12.33 14.18 -3.80
C ARG A 105 -13.55 13.39 -4.24
N LEU A 106 -13.75 12.24 -3.62
CA LEU A 106 -14.88 11.37 -3.86
C LEU A 106 -15.53 10.99 -2.54
N ALA A 107 -16.85 10.98 -2.51
CA ALA A 107 -17.63 10.54 -1.36
C ALA A 107 -18.63 9.48 -1.82
N ASP A 108 -18.12 8.40 -2.40
CA ASP A 108 -18.88 7.26 -2.89
C ASP A 108 -18.80 6.12 -1.86
N PRO A 109 -19.88 5.35 -1.63
CA PRO A 109 -19.81 4.20 -0.72
C PRO A 109 -18.71 3.21 -1.04
N ASP A 110 -18.38 3.04 -2.32
CA ASP A 110 -17.32 2.11 -2.75
C ASP A 110 -15.92 2.71 -2.71
N LEU A 111 -15.79 4.02 -2.84
CA LEU A 111 -14.51 4.71 -2.88
C LEU A 111 -14.62 6.12 -2.35
N THR A 112 -13.98 6.38 -1.23
CA THR A 112 -13.85 7.72 -0.65
C THR A 112 -12.40 8.18 -0.76
N LEU A 113 -12.18 9.35 -1.35
CA LEU A 113 -10.87 9.98 -1.50
C LEU A 113 -10.90 11.41 -0.98
N PRO A 114 -9.94 11.86 -0.18
CA PRO A 114 -8.91 11.04 0.49
C PRO A 114 -9.51 9.94 1.34
N HIS A 115 -8.73 8.86 1.58
CA HIS A 115 -9.19 7.78 2.46
C HIS A 115 -9.63 8.36 3.81
N PRO A 116 -10.84 8.04 4.30
CA PRO A 116 -11.48 8.82 5.38
C PRO A 116 -10.75 8.73 6.72
N ARG A 117 -9.98 7.68 6.97
CA ARG A 117 -9.29 7.46 8.25
C ARG A 117 -7.78 7.63 8.19
N MET A 118 -7.20 7.94 7.02
CA MET A 118 -5.75 7.95 6.87
C MET A 118 -5.06 8.94 7.79
N TRP A 119 -5.67 10.11 8.03
CA TRP A 119 -5.06 11.18 8.82
C TRP A 119 -5.02 10.87 10.32
N GLU A 120 -5.76 9.88 10.78
CA GLU A 120 -5.82 9.43 12.17
C GLU A 120 -4.91 8.22 12.45
N ARG A 121 -4.26 7.67 11.41
CA ARG A 121 -3.52 6.42 11.49
C ARG A 121 -2.03 6.63 11.31
N GLY A 122 -1.27 6.57 12.41
CA GLY A 122 0.19 6.70 12.37
C GLY A 122 0.86 5.66 11.48
N PHE A 123 0.32 4.44 11.41
CA PHE A 123 0.84 3.37 10.57
C PHE A 123 0.63 3.63 9.05
N VAL A 124 -0.19 4.62 8.70
CA VAL A 124 -0.35 5.12 7.32
C VAL A 124 0.51 6.37 7.14
N LEU A 125 0.49 7.29 8.08
CA LEU A 125 1.17 8.58 7.94
C LEU A 125 2.70 8.46 7.97
N ALA A 126 3.25 7.56 8.78
CA ALA A 126 4.69 7.34 8.84
C ALA A 126 5.27 6.90 7.47
N PRO A 127 4.73 5.83 6.84
CA PRO A 127 5.20 5.47 5.50
C PRO A 127 4.81 6.50 4.42
N LEU A 128 3.66 7.16 4.54
CA LEU A 128 3.28 8.21 3.60
C LEU A 128 4.30 9.36 3.61
N ARG A 129 4.81 9.74 4.77
CA ARG A 129 5.82 10.78 4.89
C ARG A 129 7.10 10.48 4.12
N ASP A 130 7.48 9.21 4.03
CA ASP A 130 8.67 8.79 3.29
C ASP A 130 8.55 9.08 1.78
N VAL A 131 7.36 8.94 1.21
CA VAL A 131 7.12 9.09 -0.23
C VAL A 131 6.45 10.41 -0.59
N ALA A 132 5.87 11.10 0.39
CA ALA A 132 5.19 12.38 0.20
C ALA A 132 5.39 13.29 1.42
N PRO A 133 6.64 13.74 1.67
CA PRO A 133 6.95 14.50 2.89
C PRO A 133 6.19 15.83 2.98
N ALA A 134 5.76 16.40 1.85
CA ALA A 134 4.99 17.64 1.86
C ALA A 134 3.56 17.46 2.41
N LEU A 135 3.05 16.24 2.47
CA LEU A 135 1.69 15.95 2.92
C LEU A 135 1.59 15.63 4.40
N VAL A 136 2.70 15.38 5.07
CA VAL A 136 2.71 14.93 6.46
C VAL A 136 3.65 15.81 7.28
N ASP A 137 3.24 16.15 8.50
CA ASP A 137 4.06 16.95 9.42
C ASP A 137 5.40 16.25 9.67
N ALA A 138 6.51 16.96 9.37
CA ALA A 138 7.86 16.44 9.55
C ALA A 138 8.21 16.16 11.02
N GLN A 139 7.52 16.81 11.96
CA GLN A 139 7.77 16.68 13.39
C GLN A 139 6.83 15.66 14.06
N ALA A 140 5.85 15.12 13.33
CA ALA A 140 4.92 14.16 13.91
C ALA A 140 5.62 12.86 14.27
N ALA A 141 5.22 12.30 15.41
CA ALA A 141 5.66 10.99 15.86
C ALA A 141 4.42 10.21 16.33
N TRP A 142 4.47 8.91 16.15
CA TRP A 142 3.33 8.04 16.47
C TRP A 142 3.78 6.91 17.39
N GLU A 143 3.11 6.80 18.53
CA GLU A 143 3.37 5.73 19.48
C GLU A 143 3.05 4.37 18.86
N GLY A 144 3.93 3.39 19.12
CA GLY A 144 3.72 2.02 18.64
C GLY A 144 3.99 1.79 17.17
N VAL A 145 4.49 2.80 16.44
CA VAL A 145 4.88 2.68 15.05
C VAL A 145 6.40 2.70 14.97
N HIS A 146 7.00 1.59 14.52
CA HIS A 146 8.44 1.41 14.47
C HIS A 146 8.89 0.96 13.10
N GLU A 147 10.02 1.49 12.63
CA GLU A 147 10.62 1.03 11.39
C GLU A 147 11.06 -0.43 11.53
N ALA A 148 10.65 -1.26 10.58
CA ALA A 148 11.02 -2.66 10.51
C ALA A 148 12.27 -2.86 9.63
N ALA A 149 13.05 -3.90 9.93
CA ALA A 149 14.22 -4.26 9.12
C ALA A 149 13.81 -5.00 7.84
N VAL A 150 12.86 -4.46 7.11
CA VAL A 150 12.31 -5.00 5.87
C VAL A 150 12.41 -3.92 4.80
N ILE A 151 12.95 -4.28 3.65
CA ILE A 151 13.08 -3.36 2.52
C ILE A 151 12.26 -3.89 1.36
N LEU A 152 11.35 -3.06 0.85
CA LEU A 152 10.61 -3.33 -0.37
C LEU A 152 11.34 -2.67 -1.54
N HIS A 153 11.31 -3.33 -2.68
CA HIS A 153 12.01 -2.87 -3.87
C HIS A 153 11.03 -2.43 -4.94
N ILE A 154 11.36 -1.33 -5.63
CA ILE A 154 10.64 -0.93 -6.83
C ILE A 154 10.83 -2.04 -7.87
N PRO A 155 9.74 -2.51 -8.51
CA PRO A 155 9.84 -3.56 -9.51
C PRO A 155 10.76 -3.14 -10.65
N TRP A 156 11.67 -4.03 -11.02
CA TRP A 156 12.53 -3.79 -12.17
C TRP A 156 11.69 -3.77 -13.43
N ARG A 157 11.67 -2.63 -14.10
CA ARG A 157 11.11 -2.55 -15.44
C ARG A 157 12.20 -2.89 -16.44
N ASN A 158 11.94 -3.89 -17.23
CA ASN A 158 12.77 -4.16 -18.40
C ASN A 158 12.53 -3.02 -19.41
N ASN A 159 13.25 -1.94 -19.23
CA ASN A 159 13.23 -0.81 -20.16
C ASN A 159 14.01 -1.13 -21.45
N SER A 160 14.12 -2.39 -21.79
CA SER A 160 14.57 -2.81 -23.10
C SER A 160 13.42 -2.71 -24.12
N ALA A 161 12.80 -1.53 -24.20
CA ALA A 161 12.18 -1.19 -25.46
C ALA A 161 13.32 -1.07 -26.47
N PRO A 162 13.34 -1.86 -27.54
CA PRO A 162 14.33 -1.67 -28.57
C PRO A 162 14.18 -0.26 -29.11
N SER A 163 15.25 0.49 -29.03
CA SER A 163 15.32 1.74 -29.76
C SER A 163 15.07 1.42 -31.22
N PRO A 164 14.19 2.14 -31.89
CA PRO A 164 13.98 1.95 -33.31
C PRO A 164 15.26 2.18 -34.10
#